data_897d31bdcf7e85c6d4ee7c1270aa3762
#
_entry.id   897d31bdcf7e85c6d4ee7c1270aa3762
#
_cell.length_a   1.000
_cell.length_b   1.000
_cell.length_c   1.000
_cell.angle_alpha   90.00
_cell.angle_beta   90.00
_cell.angle_gamma   90.00
#
_symmetry.space_group_name_H-M   'P 1'
#
loop_
_entity.id
_entity.type
_entity.pdbx_description
1 polymer ?
#
loop_
_entity_poly.entity_id
_entity_poly.type
_entity_poly.pdbx_seq_one_letter_code
_entity_poly.pdbx_strand_id
1 'polypeptide(L)'
;MPHGIFSFLKTTLGAALLTAGLTAANAADLRVLTHSSFTVPKPLLAQFEKDNGVKLRITKGGDAGEMLNKLILTKANPIADVVYGIDNAFAPKALAAGVLDTSTAAAAGRKPAAELPAPLVPVDYGYVTLNYDKAWFAKNGVAVPKTLDDLTQPAYAKLLVVQNPATSSPGYAFLLSTIGAMGEDKAFDFWAKLRANGLKVAKGWTEAYYTEFSQNGGKHPIVVSYATSPAAEVFYSKTKLSEPPTASLSLPGAVFRQVEGVALVKGGKQRAAAEKFVEFMRSPAVQTAMQTDMWMYPAEAGVAKADAFRFAPEPTAFNAPSDADIAAKGSDWVARWTKVVLK
;
A
#
# COMPACT_ATOMS: atom_id res chain seq x y z
N MET A 1 -23.75 55.42 85.31
CA MET A 1 -24.63 54.33 84.96
C MET A 1 -25.22 54.66 83.57
N PRO A 2 -25.27 53.90 82.52
CA PRO A 2 -25.08 52.49 82.28
C PRO A 2 -24.09 52.17 81.17
N HIS A 3 -23.84 50.89 81.03
CA HIS A 3 -22.88 50.21 80.23
C HIS A 3 -23.17 50.21 78.73
N GLY A 4 -22.15 50.48 77.89
CA GLY A 4 -22.19 50.24 76.42
C GLY A 4 -21.38 49.03 76.08
N ILE A 5 -22.04 48.00 75.47
CA ILE A 5 -21.45 46.80 75.01
C ILE A 5 -21.00 47.00 73.56
N PHE A 6 -19.68 46.92 73.26
CA PHE A 6 -19.14 46.87 71.90
C PHE A 6 -19.12 45.44 71.43
N SER A 7 -19.90 45.16 70.38
CA SER A 7 -19.89 43.89 69.68
C SER A 7 -18.87 43.96 68.51
N PHE A 8 -17.83 43.10 68.55
CA PHE A 8 -16.87 42.94 67.48
C PHE A 8 -17.42 41.97 66.43
N LEU A 9 -17.70 42.48 65.24
CA LEU A 9 -18.05 41.66 64.08
C LEU A 9 -16.75 41.11 63.43
N LYS A 10 -16.49 39.80 63.52
CA LYS A 10 -15.41 39.12 62.84
C LYS A 10 -15.86 38.75 61.41
N THR A 11 -15.37 39.48 60.43
CA THR A 11 -15.49 39.11 59.01
C THR A 11 -14.45 38.03 58.65
N THR A 12 -14.92 36.82 58.53
CA THR A 12 -14.11 35.71 57.94
C THR A 12 -14.14 35.81 56.43
N LEU A 13 -13.00 36.18 55.85
CA LEU A 13 -12.76 36.15 54.41
C LEU A 13 -12.48 34.67 53.95
N GLY A 14 -13.49 34.03 53.41
CA GLY A 14 -13.34 32.70 52.84
C GLY A 14 -12.61 32.77 51.50
N ALA A 15 -11.35 32.36 51.46
CA ALA A 15 -10.62 32.13 50.20
C ALA A 15 -11.10 30.84 49.54
N ALA A 16 -11.92 30.97 48.49
CA ALA A 16 -12.29 29.86 47.63
C ALA A 16 -11.09 29.53 46.70
N LEU A 17 -10.35 28.49 47.06
CA LEU A 17 -9.36 27.88 46.12
C LEU A 17 -10.13 27.20 44.97
N LEU A 18 -10.18 27.83 43.80
CA LEU A 18 -10.51 27.18 42.56
C LEU A 18 -9.34 26.24 42.20
N THR A 19 -9.42 24.98 42.58
CA THR A 19 -8.60 23.91 41.99
C THR A 19 -9.10 23.66 40.57
N ALA A 20 -8.49 24.33 39.61
CA ALA A 20 -8.61 23.94 38.21
C ALA A 20 -7.99 22.54 38.07
N GLY A 21 -8.83 21.51 38.13
CA GLY A 21 -8.43 20.16 37.80
C GLY A 21 -8.00 20.11 36.34
N LEU A 22 -6.69 20.10 36.12
CA LEU A 22 -6.13 19.66 34.82
C LEU A 22 -6.53 18.19 34.63
N THR A 23 -7.70 17.96 34.04
CA THR A 23 -7.98 16.66 33.47
C THR A 23 -6.98 16.50 32.34
N ALA A 24 -5.96 15.66 32.54
CA ALA A 24 -5.12 15.18 31.44
C ALA A 24 -6.07 14.54 30.44
N ALA A 25 -6.39 15.27 29.38
CA ALA A 25 -7.17 14.74 28.29
C ALA A 25 -6.35 13.58 27.71
N ASN A 26 -6.80 12.35 27.93
CA ASN A 26 -6.20 11.19 27.26
C ASN A 26 -6.22 11.47 25.77
N ALA A 27 -5.05 11.39 25.13
CA ALA A 27 -4.92 11.55 23.69
C ALA A 27 -5.90 10.59 23.00
N ALA A 28 -6.73 11.13 22.12
CA ALA A 28 -7.70 10.31 21.38
C ALA A 28 -6.98 9.33 20.45
N ASP A 29 -7.42 8.08 20.41
CA ASP A 29 -6.88 7.08 19.50
C ASP A 29 -7.33 7.36 18.07
N LEU A 30 -6.39 7.55 17.15
CA LEU A 30 -6.62 7.56 15.70
C LEU A 30 -6.30 6.19 15.15
N ARG A 31 -7.32 5.48 14.67
CA ARG A 31 -7.20 4.13 14.15
C ARG A 31 -6.89 4.18 12.65
N VAL A 32 -5.73 3.66 12.26
CA VAL A 32 -5.26 3.62 10.88
C VAL A 32 -5.17 2.16 10.41
N LEU A 33 -5.90 1.80 9.37
CA LEU A 33 -5.83 0.49 8.74
C LEU A 33 -4.89 0.57 7.53
N THR A 34 -3.92 -0.34 7.44
CA THR A 34 -2.94 -0.35 6.35
C THR A 34 -2.71 -1.77 5.83
N HIS A 35 -2.13 -1.89 4.63
CA HIS A 35 -1.60 -3.17 4.18
C HIS A 35 -0.32 -3.57 4.95
N SER A 36 0.11 -4.83 4.80
CA SER A 36 1.21 -5.41 5.59
C SER A 36 2.56 -4.73 5.39
N SER A 37 2.82 -4.22 4.19
CA SER A 37 4.10 -3.60 3.82
C SER A 37 4.22 -2.13 4.26
N PHE A 38 3.17 -1.54 4.81
CA PHE A 38 3.20 -0.14 5.26
C PHE A 38 4.33 0.10 6.26
N THR A 39 5.18 1.06 5.96
CA THR A 39 6.28 1.50 6.83
C THR A 39 6.51 2.99 6.66
N VAL A 40 6.42 3.72 7.76
CA VAL A 40 6.82 5.13 7.89
C VAL A 40 7.74 5.22 9.10
N PRO A 41 8.82 6.01 9.06
CA PRO A 41 9.76 6.12 10.17
C PRO A 41 9.07 6.46 11.49
N LYS A 42 9.38 5.70 12.53
CA LYS A 42 8.82 5.91 13.88
C LYS A 42 8.93 7.35 14.38
N PRO A 43 10.04 8.09 14.15
CA PRO A 43 10.14 9.48 14.57
C PRO A 43 9.09 10.39 13.91
N LEU A 44 8.75 10.16 12.62
CA LEU A 44 7.71 10.93 11.93
C LEU A 44 6.32 10.63 12.50
N LEU A 45 6.02 9.36 12.79
CA LEU A 45 4.76 8.97 13.44
C LEU A 45 4.64 9.58 14.85
N ALA A 46 5.71 9.53 15.65
CA ALA A 46 5.73 10.12 16.99
C ALA A 46 5.60 11.65 16.95
N GLN A 47 6.19 12.31 15.96
CA GLN A 47 6.02 13.75 15.76
C GLN A 47 4.57 14.08 15.41
N PHE A 48 3.95 13.32 14.51
CA PHE A 48 2.53 13.48 14.18
C PHE A 48 1.63 13.33 15.42
N GLU A 49 1.85 12.30 16.25
CA GLU A 49 1.11 12.09 17.51
C GLU A 49 1.21 13.31 18.43
N LYS A 50 2.43 13.83 18.62
CA LYS A 50 2.72 14.98 19.47
C LYS A 50 2.05 16.25 18.96
N ASP A 51 2.18 16.56 17.67
CA ASP A 51 1.68 17.79 17.05
C ASP A 51 0.16 17.85 17.02
N ASN A 52 -0.50 16.69 17.03
CA ASN A 52 -1.94 16.59 16.91
C ASN A 52 -2.66 16.12 18.19
N GLY A 53 -1.91 15.83 19.26
CA GLY A 53 -2.49 15.38 20.54
C GLY A 53 -3.28 14.08 20.42
N VAL A 54 -2.84 13.17 19.53
CA VAL A 54 -3.50 11.87 19.28
C VAL A 54 -2.53 10.72 19.49
N LYS A 55 -3.08 9.51 19.64
CA LYS A 55 -2.31 8.25 19.64
C LYS A 55 -2.64 7.46 18.39
N LEU A 56 -1.64 7.09 17.61
CA LEU A 56 -1.83 6.25 16.42
C LEU A 56 -2.03 4.79 16.81
N ARG A 57 -3.09 4.18 16.31
CA ARG A 57 -3.37 2.74 16.38
C ARG A 57 -3.33 2.16 14.98
N ILE A 58 -2.13 1.83 14.53
CA ILE A 58 -1.90 1.28 13.19
C ILE A 58 -2.15 -0.23 13.21
N THR A 59 -3.12 -0.67 12.43
CA THR A 59 -3.46 -2.08 12.23
C THR A 59 -3.10 -2.51 10.82
N LYS A 60 -2.22 -3.50 10.70
CA LYS A 60 -1.89 -4.12 9.42
C LYS A 60 -2.94 -5.17 9.07
N GLY A 61 -3.72 -4.92 8.01
CA GLY A 61 -4.89 -5.72 7.63
C GLY A 61 -4.61 -6.95 6.77
N GLY A 62 -3.35 -7.23 6.44
CA GLY A 62 -2.94 -8.21 5.45
C GLY A 62 -2.44 -7.51 4.19
N ASP A 63 -2.34 -8.20 3.05
CA ASP A 63 -2.08 -7.54 1.78
C ASP A 63 -3.32 -6.72 1.35
N ALA A 64 -3.20 -5.80 0.39
CA ALA A 64 -4.21 -4.76 0.15
C ALA A 64 -5.62 -5.29 -0.14
N GLY A 65 -5.75 -6.38 -0.89
CA GLY A 65 -7.04 -7.03 -1.13
C GLY A 65 -7.66 -7.63 0.13
N GLU A 66 -6.84 -8.24 1.00
CA GLU A 66 -7.29 -8.77 2.30
C GLU A 66 -7.69 -7.63 3.25
N MET A 67 -6.91 -6.55 3.29
CA MET A 67 -7.19 -5.33 4.05
C MET A 67 -8.53 -4.72 3.64
N LEU A 68 -8.76 -4.54 2.33
CA LEU A 68 -10.01 -3.99 1.81
C LEU A 68 -11.21 -4.89 2.14
N ASN A 69 -11.06 -6.21 2.04
CA ASN A 69 -12.13 -7.14 2.44
C ASN A 69 -12.50 -6.98 3.92
N LYS A 70 -11.51 -6.82 4.82
CA LYS A 70 -11.75 -6.56 6.25
C LYS A 70 -12.50 -5.24 6.45
N LEU A 71 -12.09 -4.18 5.75
CA LEU A 71 -12.76 -2.88 5.81
C LEU A 71 -14.23 -2.99 5.37
N ILE A 72 -14.51 -3.71 4.29
CA ILE A 72 -15.89 -3.93 3.79
C ILE A 72 -16.74 -4.75 4.79
N LEU A 73 -16.18 -5.82 5.34
CA LEU A 73 -16.89 -6.68 6.30
C LEU A 73 -17.24 -5.94 7.60
N THR A 74 -16.46 -4.93 7.95
CA THR A 74 -16.67 -4.15 9.19
C THR A 74 -17.37 -2.82 8.97
N LYS A 75 -17.97 -2.58 7.79
CA LYS A 75 -18.57 -1.27 7.44
C LYS A 75 -19.67 -0.79 8.39
N ALA A 76 -20.41 -1.70 9.02
CA ALA A 76 -21.45 -1.35 10.00
C ALA A 76 -20.87 -0.85 11.34
N ASN A 77 -19.67 -1.31 11.70
CA ASN A 77 -18.90 -0.90 12.88
C ASN A 77 -17.44 -0.71 12.47
N PRO A 78 -17.08 0.44 11.90
CA PRO A 78 -15.76 0.66 11.31
C PRO A 78 -14.63 0.47 12.32
N ILE A 79 -13.65 -0.36 11.92
CA ILE A 79 -12.46 -0.66 12.74
C ILE A 79 -11.36 0.38 12.60
N ALA A 80 -11.50 1.33 11.69
CA ALA A 80 -10.54 2.37 11.40
C ALA A 80 -11.22 3.73 11.19
N ASP A 81 -10.43 4.78 11.30
CA ASP A 81 -10.81 6.16 10.99
C ASP A 81 -10.19 6.60 9.65
N VAL A 82 -9.04 6.00 9.31
CA VAL A 82 -8.28 6.20 8.07
C VAL A 82 -7.88 4.84 7.52
N VAL A 83 -7.86 4.72 6.20
CA VAL A 83 -7.27 3.58 5.49
C VAL A 83 -6.21 4.07 4.51
N TYR A 84 -5.05 3.38 4.45
CA TYR A 84 -4.00 3.63 3.48
C TYR A 84 -3.64 2.34 2.74
N GLY A 85 -3.37 2.45 1.42
CA GLY A 85 -2.93 1.35 0.56
C GLY A 85 -4.06 0.71 -0.25
N ILE A 86 -5.17 1.44 -0.46
CA ILE A 86 -6.12 1.09 -1.51
C ILE A 86 -5.59 1.69 -2.82
N ASP A 87 -5.32 0.83 -3.78
CA ASP A 87 -4.76 1.23 -5.05
C ASP A 87 -5.82 1.38 -6.17
N ASN A 88 -5.38 1.86 -7.34
CA ASN A 88 -6.23 2.05 -8.51
C ASN A 88 -6.90 0.75 -9.01
N ALA A 89 -6.31 -0.42 -8.76
CA ALA A 89 -6.92 -1.71 -9.11
C ALA A 89 -8.10 -2.04 -8.18
N PHE A 90 -7.98 -1.78 -6.87
CA PHE A 90 -9.01 -2.03 -5.87
C PHE A 90 -9.94 -0.85 -5.61
N ALA A 91 -9.63 0.36 -6.09
CA ALA A 91 -10.46 1.54 -5.92
C ALA A 91 -11.92 1.34 -6.34
N PRO A 92 -12.25 0.74 -7.51
CA PRO A 92 -13.63 0.51 -7.90
C PRO A 92 -14.42 -0.33 -6.89
N LYS A 93 -13.80 -1.37 -6.33
CA LYS A 93 -14.41 -2.22 -5.31
C LYS A 93 -14.67 -1.47 -4.01
N ALA A 94 -13.72 -0.62 -3.58
CA ALA A 94 -13.87 0.19 -2.36
C ALA A 94 -15.00 1.22 -2.51
N LEU A 95 -15.08 1.87 -3.68
CA LEU A 95 -16.10 2.86 -4.01
C LEU A 95 -17.49 2.21 -4.05
N ALA A 96 -17.64 1.08 -4.74
CA ALA A 96 -18.90 0.33 -4.81
C ALA A 96 -19.38 -0.14 -3.42
N ALA A 97 -18.46 -0.49 -2.53
CA ALA A 97 -18.79 -0.89 -1.17
C ALA A 97 -19.25 0.27 -0.27
N GLY A 98 -18.97 1.52 -0.64
CA GLY A 98 -19.36 2.72 0.09
C GLY A 98 -18.72 2.82 1.48
N VAL A 99 -17.46 2.38 1.61
CA VAL A 99 -16.72 2.35 2.89
C VAL A 99 -15.81 3.57 3.11
N LEU A 100 -15.67 4.42 2.09
CA LEU A 100 -14.81 5.60 2.11
C LEU A 100 -15.62 6.89 2.25
N ASP A 101 -15.01 7.91 2.84
CA ASP A 101 -15.56 9.25 2.98
C ASP A 101 -14.60 10.29 2.39
N THR A 102 -15.14 11.44 1.97
CA THR A 102 -14.36 12.51 1.33
C THR A 102 -13.53 13.26 2.36
N SER A 103 -12.26 13.45 2.07
CA SER A 103 -11.36 14.31 2.84
C SER A 103 -11.35 15.73 2.26
N THR A 104 -11.38 16.75 3.12
CA THR A 104 -11.16 18.14 2.74
C THR A 104 -9.69 18.40 2.38
N ALA A 105 -8.78 17.60 2.92
CA ALA A 105 -7.36 17.61 2.58
C ALA A 105 -7.10 17.31 1.09
N ALA A 106 -7.98 16.54 0.43
CA ALA A 106 -7.89 16.26 -1.00
C ALA A 106 -7.98 17.52 -1.88
N ALA A 107 -8.67 18.57 -1.38
CA ALA A 107 -8.91 19.81 -2.11
C ALA A 107 -7.73 20.80 -2.09
N ALA A 108 -6.64 20.52 -1.40
CA ALA A 108 -5.55 21.47 -1.13
C ALA A 108 -4.61 21.74 -2.34
N GLY A 109 -5.12 21.78 -3.56
CA GLY A 109 -4.47 22.41 -4.72
C GLY A 109 -3.14 21.81 -5.21
N ARG A 110 -2.70 20.68 -4.67
CA ARG A 110 -1.48 19.99 -5.10
C ARG A 110 -1.81 19.06 -6.27
N LYS A 111 -1.05 19.17 -7.35
CA LYS A 111 -1.18 18.26 -8.49
C LYS A 111 -0.34 17.01 -8.24
N PRO A 112 -0.97 15.82 -8.08
CA PRO A 112 -0.22 14.59 -7.88
C PRO A 112 0.50 14.16 -9.18
N ALA A 113 1.58 13.41 -9.04
CA ALA A 113 2.28 12.78 -10.16
C ALA A 113 1.47 11.60 -10.75
N ALA A 114 0.52 11.07 -10.00
CA ALA A 114 -0.39 10.00 -10.40
C ALA A 114 -1.77 10.24 -9.78
N GLU A 115 -2.83 9.83 -10.47
CA GLU A 115 -4.21 10.13 -10.08
C GLU A 115 -4.93 8.88 -9.54
N LEU A 116 -5.88 9.11 -8.64
CA LEU A 116 -6.84 8.13 -8.14
C LEU A 116 -8.25 8.73 -8.18
N PRO A 117 -9.30 7.90 -8.31
CA PRO A 117 -10.67 8.39 -8.19
C PRO A 117 -10.97 8.85 -6.76
N ALA A 118 -11.65 10.01 -6.62
CA ALA A 118 -12.14 10.47 -5.33
C ALA A 118 -13.05 9.40 -4.67
N PRO A 119 -13.00 9.26 -3.33
CA PRO A 119 -12.36 10.11 -2.35
C PRO A 119 -10.92 9.68 -1.96
N LEU A 120 -10.28 8.78 -2.72
CA LEU A 120 -8.90 8.40 -2.49
C LEU A 120 -7.95 9.56 -2.83
N VAL A 121 -7.02 9.83 -1.93
CA VAL A 121 -5.97 10.83 -2.09
C VAL A 121 -4.68 10.11 -2.41
N PRO A 122 -4.06 10.31 -3.59
CA PRO A 122 -2.82 9.66 -3.96
C PRO A 122 -1.70 9.98 -2.97
N VAL A 123 -0.93 8.95 -2.60
CA VAL A 123 0.22 9.08 -1.69
C VAL A 123 1.50 8.65 -2.37
N ASP A 124 1.46 7.56 -3.10
CA ASP A 124 2.61 7.04 -3.84
C ASP A 124 2.18 6.26 -5.07
N TYR A 125 3.18 5.92 -5.89
CA TYR A 125 2.97 5.03 -7.03
C TYR A 125 4.19 4.15 -7.26
N GLY A 126 3.98 3.04 -7.97
CA GLY A 126 5.01 2.11 -8.37
C GLY A 126 4.61 1.35 -9.63
N TYR A 127 5.48 0.48 -10.05
CA TYR A 127 5.22 -0.39 -11.20
C TYR A 127 5.34 -1.84 -10.77
N VAL A 128 4.22 -2.54 -10.77
CA VAL A 128 4.21 -3.99 -10.60
C VAL A 128 4.69 -4.62 -11.89
N THR A 129 5.67 -5.52 -11.79
CA THR A 129 6.28 -6.23 -12.91
C THR A 129 6.88 -7.54 -12.42
N LEU A 130 7.57 -8.27 -13.29
CA LEU A 130 8.34 -9.44 -12.91
C LEU A 130 9.75 -9.04 -12.48
N ASN A 131 10.28 -9.75 -11.48
CA ASN A 131 11.69 -9.68 -11.12
C ASN A 131 12.30 -11.07 -11.24
N TYR A 132 13.60 -11.16 -11.58
CA TYR A 132 14.31 -12.42 -11.70
C TYR A 132 15.65 -12.42 -10.97
N ASP A 133 16.06 -13.59 -10.52
CA ASP A 133 17.33 -13.86 -9.85
C ASP A 133 18.43 -14.10 -10.90
N LYS A 134 19.32 -13.13 -11.07
CA LYS A 134 20.41 -13.17 -12.05
C LYS A 134 21.33 -14.38 -11.85
N ALA A 135 21.69 -14.66 -10.60
CA ALA A 135 22.61 -15.74 -10.26
C ALA A 135 22.01 -17.11 -10.56
N TRP A 136 20.71 -17.29 -10.30
CA TRP A 136 20.01 -18.53 -10.63
C TRP A 136 20.00 -18.79 -12.13
N PHE A 137 19.65 -17.78 -12.94
CA PHE A 137 19.60 -17.91 -14.40
C PHE A 137 20.98 -18.20 -15.00
N ALA A 138 22.02 -17.50 -14.54
CA ALA A 138 23.40 -17.75 -14.96
C ALA A 138 23.88 -19.16 -14.61
N LYS A 139 23.60 -19.62 -13.39
CA LYS A 139 24.01 -20.95 -12.90
C LYS A 139 23.34 -22.08 -13.66
N ASN A 140 22.06 -21.92 -14.03
CA ASN A 140 21.27 -22.99 -14.64
C ASN A 140 21.29 -22.95 -16.17
N GLY A 141 21.93 -21.96 -16.79
CA GLY A 141 22.02 -21.82 -18.25
C GLY A 141 20.66 -21.61 -18.94
N VAL A 142 19.64 -21.16 -18.20
CA VAL A 142 18.32 -20.83 -18.74
C VAL A 142 18.35 -19.39 -19.26
N ALA A 143 17.84 -19.18 -20.48
CA ALA A 143 17.73 -17.84 -21.03
C ALA A 143 16.69 -17.01 -20.23
N VAL A 144 16.97 -15.73 -20.01
CA VAL A 144 15.98 -14.82 -19.39
C VAL A 144 14.81 -14.63 -20.35
N PRO A 145 13.53 -14.79 -19.91
CA PRO A 145 12.37 -14.65 -20.78
C PRO A 145 12.28 -13.25 -21.37
N LYS A 146 11.83 -13.13 -22.62
CA LYS A 146 11.69 -11.87 -23.36
C LYS A 146 10.23 -11.50 -23.61
N THR A 147 9.33 -12.45 -23.48
CA THR A 147 7.89 -12.29 -23.69
C THR A 147 7.11 -13.00 -22.58
N LEU A 148 5.84 -12.66 -22.41
CA LEU A 148 4.95 -13.40 -21.52
C LEU A 148 4.74 -14.84 -22.00
N ASP A 149 4.71 -15.07 -23.33
CA ASP A 149 4.54 -16.41 -23.89
C ASP A 149 5.70 -17.35 -23.57
N ASP A 150 6.93 -16.83 -23.41
CA ASP A 150 8.07 -17.63 -22.99
C ASP A 150 7.80 -18.35 -21.66
N LEU A 151 7.12 -17.66 -20.71
CA LEU A 151 6.79 -18.22 -19.39
C LEU A 151 5.88 -19.45 -19.46
N THR A 152 5.20 -19.67 -20.58
CA THR A 152 4.35 -20.84 -20.80
C THR A 152 5.11 -22.03 -21.36
N GLN A 153 6.37 -21.85 -21.76
CA GLN A 153 7.20 -22.91 -22.34
C GLN A 153 7.76 -23.84 -21.28
N PRO A 154 8.03 -25.12 -21.60
CA PRO A 154 8.57 -26.09 -20.63
C PRO A 154 9.87 -25.67 -19.95
N ALA A 155 10.72 -24.87 -20.62
CA ALA A 155 11.96 -24.34 -20.07
C ALA A 155 11.74 -23.45 -18.83
N TYR A 156 10.56 -22.85 -18.69
CA TYR A 156 10.19 -21.99 -17.56
C TYR A 156 9.21 -22.67 -16.58
N ALA A 157 9.03 -23.99 -16.73
CA ALA A 157 8.15 -24.76 -15.83
C ALA A 157 8.58 -24.60 -14.38
N LYS A 158 7.63 -24.26 -13.50
CA LYS A 158 7.82 -24.07 -12.04
C LYS A 158 8.78 -22.92 -11.66
N LEU A 159 9.12 -22.03 -12.57
CA LEU A 159 10.05 -20.93 -12.27
C LEU A 159 9.34 -19.68 -11.73
N LEU A 160 8.06 -19.50 -12.00
CA LEU A 160 7.30 -18.30 -11.67
C LEU A 160 6.48 -18.47 -10.40
N VAL A 161 6.57 -17.47 -9.51
CA VAL A 161 5.63 -17.26 -8.39
C VAL A 161 4.88 -15.96 -8.56
N VAL A 162 3.56 -16.02 -8.37
CA VAL A 162 2.65 -14.87 -8.39
C VAL A 162 1.85 -14.83 -7.08
N GLN A 163 1.16 -13.72 -6.82
CA GLN A 163 0.23 -13.63 -5.69
C GLN A 163 -1.20 -13.87 -6.15
N ASN A 164 -2.05 -14.26 -5.21
CA ASN A 164 -3.48 -14.41 -5.43
C ASN A 164 -4.14 -13.03 -5.65
N PRO A 165 -4.76 -12.76 -6.80
CA PRO A 165 -5.39 -11.47 -7.11
C PRO A 165 -6.57 -11.12 -6.19
N ALA A 166 -7.17 -12.10 -5.51
CA ALA A 166 -8.26 -11.84 -4.56
C ALA A 166 -7.78 -11.19 -3.25
N THR A 167 -6.49 -11.36 -2.90
CA THR A 167 -5.94 -10.94 -1.61
C THR A 167 -4.80 -9.93 -1.73
N SER A 168 -4.14 -9.84 -2.88
CA SER A 168 -2.90 -9.10 -3.08
C SER A 168 -2.99 -8.10 -4.23
N SER A 169 -2.54 -6.86 -3.99
CA SER A 169 -2.40 -5.82 -5.02
C SER A 169 -1.50 -6.24 -6.18
N PRO A 170 -0.23 -6.65 -5.97
CA PRO A 170 0.62 -7.03 -7.10
C PRO A 170 0.06 -8.23 -7.88
N GLY A 171 -0.60 -9.17 -7.22
CA GLY A 171 -1.27 -10.28 -7.90
C GLY A 171 -2.41 -9.80 -8.80
N TYR A 172 -3.23 -8.88 -8.30
CA TYR A 172 -4.32 -8.31 -9.10
C TYR A 172 -3.82 -7.40 -10.21
N ALA A 173 -2.83 -6.57 -9.92
CA ALA A 173 -2.16 -5.73 -10.89
C ALA A 173 -1.58 -6.52 -12.08
N PHE A 174 -0.93 -7.65 -11.79
CA PHE A 174 -0.39 -8.52 -12.84
C PHE A 174 -1.50 -9.21 -13.66
N LEU A 175 -2.60 -9.63 -13.03
CA LEU A 175 -3.78 -10.11 -13.77
C LEU A 175 -4.32 -9.03 -14.70
N LEU A 176 -4.51 -7.81 -14.21
CA LEU A 176 -5.02 -6.69 -14.99
C LEU A 176 -4.07 -6.29 -16.13
N SER A 177 -2.74 -6.31 -15.92
CA SER A 177 -1.78 -6.00 -16.98
C SER A 177 -1.89 -6.99 -18.14
N THR A 178 -2.05 -8.29 -17.84
CA THR A 178 -2.22 -9.33 -18.88
C THR A 178 -3.53 -9.17 -19.65
N ILE A 179 -4.64 -8.84 -18.93
CA ILE A 179 -5.94 -8.57 -19.58
C ILE A 179 -5.86 -7.32 -20.47
N GLY A 180 -5.25 -6.24 -19.97
CA GLY A 180 -5.09 -5.00 -20.74
C GLY A 180 -4.22 -5.16 -21.98
N ALA A 181 -3.24 -6.06 -21.94
CA ALA A 181 -2.33 -6.29 -23.07
C ALA A 181 -2.87 -7.27 -24.12
N MET A 182 -3.54 -8.34 -23.68
CA MET A 182 -3.92 -9.47 -24.55
C MET A 182 -5.43 -9.48 -24.87
N GLY A 183 -6.24 -8.76 -24.12
CA GLY A 183 -7.68 -8.95 -24.05
C GLY A 183 -8.06 -10.14 -23.14
N GLU A 184 -9.31 -10.16 -22.71
CA GLU A 184 -9.79 -11.05 -21.66
C GLU A 184 -9.54 -12.54 -21.96
N ASP A 185 -10.03 -13.05 -23.10
CA ASP A 185 -9.96 -14.49 -23.37
C ASP A 185 -8.52 -14.99 -23.52
N LYS A 186 -7.67 -14.28 -24.26
CA LYS A 186 -6.26 -14.66 -24.42
C LYS A 186 -5.48 -14.59 -23.11
N ALA A 187 -5.81 -13.63 -22.23
CA ALA A 187 -5.21 -13.57 -20.91
C ALA A 187 -5.56 -14.81 -20.07
N PHE A 188 -6.82 -15.26 -20.09
CA PHE A 188 -7.19 -16.47 -19.35
C PHE A 188 -6.64 -17.75 -19.94
N ASP A 189 -6.45 -17.83 -21.28
CA ASP A 189 -5.71 -18.93 -21.92
C ASP A 189 -4.23 -18.94 -21.49
N PHE A 190 -3.60 -17.76 -21.40
CA PHE A 190 -2.25 -17.62 -20.88
C PHE A 190 -2.17 -18.10 -19.43
N TRP A 191 -3.10 -17.70 -18.55
CA TRP A 191 -3.14 -18.14 -17.17
C TRP A 191 -3.35 -19.64 -17.01
N ALA A 192 -4.16 -20.26 -17.87
CA ALA A 192 -4.34 -21.71 -17.90
C ALA A 192 -3.03 -22.43 -18.30
N LYS A 193 -2.29 -21.90 -19.26
CA LYS A 193 -0.96 -22.41 -19.64
C LYS A 193 0.06 -22.26 -18.52
N LEU A 194 0.08 -21.11 -17.81
CA LEU A 194 0.96 -20.92 -16.66
C LEU A 194 0.66 -21.95 -15.57
N ARG A 195 -0.62 -22.21 -15.27
CA ARG A 195 -0.99 -23.26 -14.31
C ARG A 195 -0.47 -24.62 -14.74
N ALA A 196 -0.73 -25.01 -16.00
CA ALA A 196 -0.25 -26.29 -16.54
C ALA A 196 1.29 -26.38 -16.48
N ASN A 197 1.99 -25.24 -16.59
CA ASN A 197 3.45 -25.13 -16.48
C ASN A 197 3.96 -25.08 -15.02
N GLY A 198 3.08 -25.29 -14.03
CA GLY A 198 3.47 -25.40 -12.61
C GLY A 198 3.67 -24.08 -11.91
N LEU A 199 2.88 -23.04 -12.28
CA LEU A 199 2.82 -21.77 -11.59
C LEU A 199 2.65 -21.94 -10.06
N LYS A 200 3.47 -21.27 -9.28
CA LYS A 200 3.29 -21.14 -7.84
C LYS A 200 2.42 -19.91 -7.53
N VAL A 201 1.43 -20.08 -6.67
CA VAL A 201 0.61 -18.99 -6.15
C VAL A 201 0.86 -18.82 -4.66
N ALA A 202 1.25 -17.62 -4.26
CA ALA A 202 1.39 -17.19 -2.87
C ALA A 202 0.16 -16.36 -2.43
N LYS A 203 -0.09 -16.29 -1.12
CA LYS A 203 -1.21 -15.53 -0.58
C LYS A 203 -1.05 -14.03 -0.78
N GLY A 204 0.18 -13.51 -0.65
CA GLY A 204 0.51 -12.10 -0.76
C GLY A 204 1.97 -11.86 -1.10
N TRP A 205 2.33 -10.57 -1.24
CA TRP A 205 3.67 -10.17 -1.68
C TRP A 205 4.78 -10.63 -0.73
N THR A 206 4.58 -10.52 0.57
CA THR A 206 5.59 -10.92 1.57
C THR A 206 5.98 -12.40 1.44
N GLU A 207 5.00 -13.29 1.27
CA GLU A 207 5.25 -14.72 1.06
C GLU A 207 5.95 -14.96 -0.29
N ALA A 208 5.46 -14.36 -1.38
CA ALA A 208 6.05 -14.54 -2.70
C ALA A 208 7.51 -14.09 -2.74
N TYR A 209 7.82 -12.93 -2.15
CA TYR A 209 9.14 -12.32 -2.24
C TYR A 209 10.14 -12.91 -1.24
N TYR A 210 9.77 -13.06 0.03
CA TYR A 210 10.71 -13.48 1.09
C TYR A 210 10.74 -14.98 1.36
N THR A 211 9.74 -15.75 0.87
CA THR A 211 9.69 -17.19 1.10
C THR A 211 9.89 -18.00 -0.18
N GLU A 212 9.24 -17.57 -1.27
CA GLU A 212 9.19 -18.36 -2.51
C GLU A 212 10.26 -17.96 -3.53
N PHE A 213 10.68 -16.68 -3.56
CA PHE A 213 11.67 -16.17 -4.50
C PHE A 213 13.08 -16.69 -4.18
N SER A 214 13.81 -17.17 -5.20
CA SER A 214 15.11 -17.83 -4.99
C SER A 214 16.19 -16.91 -4.42
N GLN A 215 16.16 -15.61 -4.75
CA GLN A 215 17.05 -14.60 -4.19
C GLN A 215 17.01 -14.58 -2.64
N ASN A 216 15.88 -14.92 -2.06
CA ASN A 216 15.67 -14.97 -0.62
C ASN A 216 15.62 -16.43 -0.07
N GLY A 217 16.16 -17.40 -0.81
CA GLY A 217 16.25 -18.80 -0.40
C GLY A 217 15.07 -19.68 -0.81
N GLY A 218 14.10 -19.14 -1.56
CA GLY A 218 12.99 -19.89 -2.12
C GLY A 218 13.41 -20.73 -3.34
N LYS A 219 12.39 -21.20 -4.09
CA LYS A 219 12.60 -22.11 -5.23
C LYS A 219 12.29 -21.50 -6.59
N HIS A 220 11.66 -20.32 -6.63
CA HIS A 220 11.16 -19.71 -7.85
C HIS A 220 12.02 -18.51 -8.24
N PRO A 221 12.79 -18.58 -9.35
CA PRO A 221 13.71 -17.52 -9.75
C PRO A 221 13.02 -16.35 -10.48
N ILE A 222 11.71 -16.39 -10.68
CA ILE A 222 10.90 -15.28 -11.21
C ILE A 222 9.75 -15.03 -10.23
N VAL A 223 9.55 -13.77 -9.88
CA VAL A 223 8.49 -13.34 -8.96
C VAL A 223 7.77 -12.11 -9.49
N VAL A 224 6.46 -12.04 -9.31
CA VAL A 224 5.73 -10.76 -9.47
C VAL A 224 6.07 -9.87 -8.28
N SER A 225 6.65 -8.69 -8.55
CA SER A 225 7.05 -7.72 -7.55
C SER A 225 7.05 -6.31 -8.15
N TYR A 226 7.90 -5.42 -7.67
CA TYR A 226 7.98 -4.04 -8.12
C TYR A 226 9.26 -3.76 -8.90
N ALA A 227 9.19 -2.81 -9.84
CA ALA A 227 10.37 -2.34 -10.57
C ALA A 227 11.47 -1.78 -9.64
N THR A 228 11.09 -1.35 -8.44
CA THR A 228 11.99 -0.81 -7.42
C THR A 228 12.67 -1.87 -6.54
N SER A 229 12.21 -3.12 -6.56
CA SER A 229 12.77 -4.20 -5.72
C SER A 229 14.29 -4.39 -5.89
N PRO A 230 14.88 -4.34 -7.09
CA PRO A 230 16.32 -4.45 -7.25
C PRO A 230 17.11 -3.34 -6.54
N ALA A 231 16.58 -2.11 -6.50
CA ALA A 231 17.20 -1.00 -5.77
C ALA A 231 17.18 -1.23 -4.26
N ALA A 232 16.09 -1.78 -3.73
CA ALA A 232 15.97 -2.14 -2.32
C ALA A 232 17.04 -3.16 -1.89
N GLU A 233 17.32 -4.14 -2.73
CA GLU A 233 18.32 -5.17 -2.44
C GLU A 233 19.73 -4.60 -2.33
N VAL A 234 20.10 -3.62 -3.17
CA VAL A 234 21.38 -2.92 -3.05
C VAL A 234 21.43 -2.09 -1.76
N PHE A 235 20.34 -1.37 -1.47
CA PHE A 235 20.26 -0.47 -0.32
C PHE A 235 20.37 -1.22 1.02
N TYR A 236 19.68 -2.36 1.16
CA TYR A 236 19.69 -3.16 2.39
C TYR A 236 20.82 -4.19 2.45
N SER A 237 21.64 -4.29 1.42
CA SER A 237 22.76 -5.23 1.42
C SER A 237 23.76 -4.91 2.53
N LYS A 238 24.16 -5.93 3.26
CA LYS A 238 25.23 -5.82 4.27
C LYS A 238 26.63 -5.65 3.63
N THR A 239 26.75 -6.01 2.36
CA THR A 239 27.96 -5.84 1.56
C THR A 239 27.74 -4.73 0.54
N LYS A 240 28.80 -3.99 0.21
CA LYS A 240 28.71 -2.96 -0.82
C LYS A 240 28.53 -3.64 -2.18
N LEU A 241 27.32 -3.56 -2.74
CA LEU A 241 27.02 -4.02 -4.09
C LEU A 241 27.17 -2.88 -5.09
N SER A 242 27.78 -3.17 -6.23
CA SER A 242 27.87 -2.24 -7.37
C SER A 242 26.63 -2.31 -8.27
N GLU A 243 25.93 -3.46 -8.23
CA GLU A 243 24.70 -3.72 -8.99
C GLU A 243 23.75 -4.62 -8.21
N PRO A 244 22.44 -4.59 -8.52
CA PRO A 244 21.46 -5.47 -7.89
C PRO A 244 21.69 -6.95 -8.26
N PRO A 245 21.48 -7.88 -7.31
CA PRO A 245 21.51 -9.33 -7.59
C PRO A 245 20.32 -9.79 -8.44
N THR A 246 19.26 -9.00 -8.48
CA THR A 246 18.06 -9.23 -9.30
C THR A 246 17.92 -8.16 -10.38
N ALA A 247 16.97 -8.34 -11.29
CA ALA A 247 16.56 -7.30 -12.22
C ALA A 247 15.07 -7.39 -12.53
N SER A 248 14.48 -6.27 -12.92
CA SER A 248 13.11 -6.20 -13.38
C SER A 248 12.98 -6.69 -14.83
N LEU A 249 11.93 -7.45 -15.10
CA LEU A 249 11.51 -7.88 -16.43
C LEU A 249 10.28 -7.09 -16.84
N SER A 250 10.49 -5.89 -17.39
CA SER A 250 9.41 -5.06 -17.91
C SER A 250 8.96 -5.57 -19.30
N LEU A 251 8.50 -6.83 -19.34
CA LEU A 251 8.00 -7.44 -20.55
C LEU A 251 6.74 -6.72 -21.03
N PRO A 252 6.52 -6.61 -22.36
CA PRO A 252 5.25 -6.11 -22.87
C PRO A 252 4.06 -6.88 -22.29
N GLY A 253 3.12 -6.18 -21.69
CA GLY A 253 1.96 -6.77 -21.02
C GLY A 253 2.18 -7.26 -19.59
N ALA A 254 3.39 -7.16 -19.04
CA ALA A 254 3.70 -7.56 -17.66
C ALA A 254 3.81 -6.40 -16.67
N VAL A 255 3.57 -5.18 -17.10
CA VAL A 255 3.76 -3.98 -16.26
C VAL A 255 2.41 -3.33 -16.00
N PHE A 256 2.12 -3.07 -14.71
CA PHE A 256 0.97 -2.31 -14.25
C PHE A 256 1.46 -1.12 -13.42
N ARG A 257 0.96 0.08 -13.71
CA ARG A 257 1.22 1.25 -12.85
C ARG A 257 0.23 1.24 -11.69
N GLN A 258 0.72 0.94 -10.51
CA GLN A 258 -0.04 0.97 -9.27
C GLN A 258 0.07 2.35 -8.64
N VAL A 259 -1.04 2.92 -8.21
CA VAL A 259 -1.11 4.16 -7.43
C VAL A 259 -1.82 3.86 -6.14
N GLU A 260 -1.20 4.11 -5.00
CA GLU A 260 -1.79 3.86 -3.69
C GLU A 260 -2.31 5.15 -3.06
N GLY A 261 -3.43 5.05 -2.39
CA GLY A 261 -4.10 6.18 -1.78
C GLY A 261 -4.43 6.00 -0.32
N VAL A 262 -4.65 7.15 0.31
CA VAL A 262 -5.21 7.28 1.66
C VAL A 262 -6.62 7.85 1.56
N ALA A 263 -7.53 7.40 2.43
CA ALA A 263 -8.87 7.95 2.52
C ALA A 263 -9.41 7.90 3.94
N LEU A 264 -10.39 8.74 4.24
CA LEU A 264 -11.18 8.63 5.44
C LEU A 264 -12.11 7.41 5.35
N VAL A 265 -12.29 6.73 6.47
CA VAL A 265 -13.25 5.62 6.57
C VAL A 265 -14.61 6.17 6.94
N LYS A 266 -15.64 5.81 6.17
CA LYS A 266 -17.02 6.22 6.44
C LYS A 266 -17.47 5.69 7.81
N GLY A 267 -17.98 6.60 8.65
CA GLY A 267 -18.36 6.27 10.04
C GLY A 267 -17.18 6.19 11.01
N GLY A 268 -15.99 6.60 10.61
CA GLY A 268 -14.84 6.82 11.50
C GLY A 268 -15.15 7.88 12.57
N LYS A 269 -14.56 7.72 13.74
CA LYS A 269 -14.88 8.55 14.93
C LYS A 269 -14.01 9.80 15.08
N GLN A 270 -12.82 9.79 14.47
CA GLN A 270 -11.77 10.80 14.67
C GLN A 270 -11.54 11.65 13.41
N ARG A 271 -12.62 12.18 12.79
CA ARG A 271 -12.56 12.86 11.50
C ARG A 271 -11.47 13.94 11.42
N ALA A 272 -11.40 14.83 12.41
CA ALA A 272 -10.42 15.93 12.38
C ALA A 272 -8.97 15.45 12.42
N ALA A 273 -8.68 14.42 13.21
CA ALA A 273 -7.35 13.81 13.24
C ALA A 273 -7.06 12.99 11.96
N ALA A 274 -8.08 12.35 11.41
CA ALA A 274 -7.98 11.62 10.16
C ALA A 274 -7.64 12.54 8.96
N GLU A 275 -8.25 13.72 8.86
CA GLU A 275 -7.90 14.74 7.86
C GLU A 275 -6.42 15.16 7.98
N LYS A 276 -5.94 15.38 9.21
CA LYS A 276 -4.54 15.71 9.46
C LYS A 276 -3.60 14.55 9.09
N PHE A 277 -4.03 13.31 9.26
CA PHE A 277 -3.25 12.15 8.84
C PHE A 277 -3.14 12.03 7.32
N VAL A 278 -4.20 12.38 6.58
CA VAL A 278 -4.14 12.48 5.12
C VAL A 278 -3.08 13.50 4.69
N GLU A 279 -3.08 14.70 5.29
CA GLU A 279 -2.05 15.72 5.02
C GLU A 279 -0.64 15.28 5.44
N PHE A 280 -0.52 14.57 6.57
CA PHE A 280 0.74 14.01 7.02
C PHE A 280 1.33 13.03 5.99
N MET A 281 0.52 12.13 5.43
CA MET A 281 0.97 11.18 4.39
C MET A 281 1.47 11.89 3.11
N ARG A 282 0.99 13.10 2.85
CA ARG A 282 1.39 13.95 1.72
C ARG A 282 2.55 14.90 2.04
N SER A 283 2.98 14.95 3.29
CA SER A 283 4.05 15.87 3.71
C SER A 283 5.38 15.52 3.04
N PRO A 284 6.25 16.52 2.76
CA PRO A 284 7.55 16.28 2.15
C PRO A 284 8.41 15.26 2.91
N ALA A 285 8.32 15.25 4.24
CA ALA A 285 9.06 14.32 5.09
C ALA A 285 8.63 12.86 4.86
N VAL A 286 7.32 12.59 4.82
CA VAL A 286 6.79 11.24 4.55
C VAL A 286 7.07 10.86 3.10
N GLN A 287 6.83 11.75 2.14
CA GLN A 287 7.04 11.51 0.72
C GLN A 287 8.54 11.24 0.38
N THR A 288 9.45 11.81 1.12
CA THR A 288 10.89 11.51 1.00
C THR A 288 11.20 10.15 1.61
N ALA A 289 10.72 9.90 2.84
CA ALA A 289 11.03 8.68 3.58
C ALA A 289 10.48 7.42 2.89
N MET A 290 9.27 7.45 2.37
CA MET A 290 8.64 6.27 1.75
C MET A 290 9.40 5.72 0.54
N GLN A 291 10.24 6.53 -0.10
CA GLN A 291 11.05 6.08 -1.22
C GLN A 291 12.03 4.97 -0.84
N THR A 292 12.54 4.97 0.39
CA THR A 292 13.47 3.96 0.90
C THR A 292 12.88 3.07 1.99
N ASP A 293 11.73 3.42 2.54
CA ASP A 293 11.03 2.60 3.52
C ASP A 293 9.98 1.68 2.89
N MET A 294 9.31 2.16 1.84
CA MET A 294 8.28 1.40 1.11
C MET A 294 8.67 1.09 -0.34
N TRP A 295 9.72 1.72 -0.85
CA TRP A 295 10.21 1.54 -2.23
C TRP A 295 9.18 1.94 -3.29
N MET A 296 8.42 2.97 -2.99
CA MET A 296 7.44 3.57 -3.88
C MET A 296 7.87 4.98 -4.27
N TYR A 297 7.48 5.43 -5.46
CA TYR A 297 7.71 6.79 -5.92
C TYR A 297 6.71 7.74 -5.25
N PRO A 298 7.12 8.96 -4.86
CA PRO A 298 6.24 9.93 -4.23
C PRO A 298 5.16 10.42 -5.21
N ALA A 299 3.90 10.47 -4.79
CA ALA A 299 2.83 11.03 -5.61
C ALA A 299 2.81 12.56 -5.58
N GLU A 300 3.39 13.21 -4.58
CA GLU A 300 3.47 14.67 -4.54
C GLU A 300 4.50 15.19 -5.55
N ALA A 301 4.07 16.11 -6.42
CA ALA A 301 4.93 16.71 -7.41
C ALA A 301 6.05 17.54 -6.76
N GLY A 302 7.26 17.50 -7.34
CA GLY A 302 8.42 18.26 -6.87
C GLY A 302 9.23 17.60 -5.76
N VAL A 303 8.86 16.44 -5.25
CA VAL A 303 9.71 15.66 -4.36
C VAL A 303 10.80 14.99 -5.19
N ALA A 304 12.06 15.26 -4.85
CA ALA A 304 13.20 14.68 -5.55
C ALA A 304 13.24 13.16 -5.35
N LYS A 305 13.54 12.42 -6.42
CA LYS A 305 13.71 10.96 -6.34
C LYS A 305 14.98 10.62 -5.57
N ALA A 306 14.90 9.58 -4.74
CA ALA A 306 16.08 9.08 -4.02
C ALA A 306 17.13 8.51 -4.98
N ASP A 307 18.42 8.73 -4.68
CA ASP A 307 19.56 8.22 -5.48
C ASP A 307 19.54 6.70 -5.67
N ALA A 308 18.95 5.97 -4.72
CA ALA A 308 18.78 4.52 -4.80
C ALA A 308 18.02 4.08 -6.06
N PHE A 309 17.10 4.92 -6.58
CA PHE A 309 16.32 4.60 -7.78
C PHE A 309 17.11 4.61 -9.08
N ARG A 310 18.39 4.97 -9.07
CA ARG A 310 19.28 4.73 -10.23
C ARG A 310 19.38 3.26 -10.62
N PHE A 311 19.08 2.33 -9.70
CA PHE A 311 19.01 0.89 -9.93
C PHE A 311 17.60 0.39 -10.29
N ALA A 312 16.63 1.29 -10.38
CA ALA A 312 15.23 0.99 -10.64
C ALA A 312 14.64 2.02 -11.61
N PRO A 313 15.07 2.04 -12.88
CA PRO A 313 14.49 2.94 -13.86
C PRO A 313 12.99 2.68 -14.00
N GLU A 314 12.20 3.74 -14.09
CA GLU A 314 10.77 3.60 -14.30
C GLU A 314 10.48 2.97 -15.66
N PRO A 315 9.60 1.95 -15.74
CA PRO A 315 9.11 1.45 -17.01
C PRO A 315 8.45 2.55 -17.85
N THR A 316 8.74 2.55 -19.13
CA THR A 316 8.20 3.56 -20.07
C THR A 316 6.82 3.18 -20.62
N ALA A 317 6.39 1.93 -20.42
CA ALA A 317 5.10 1.41 -20.84
C ALA A 317 4.48 0.52 -19.77
N PHE A 318 3.18 0.57 -19.65
CA PHE A 318 2.37 -0.28 -18.78
C PHE A 318 1.01 -0.54 -19.41
N ASN A 319 0.33 -1.57 -18.95
CA ASN A 319 -0.95 -2.01 -19.48
C ASN A 319 -1.98 -2.15 -18.35
N ALA A 320 -3.20 -1.72 -18.63
CA ALA A 320 -4.36 -1.95 -17.78
C ALA A 320 -5.62 -1.94 -18.66
N PRO A 321 -6.70 -2.63 -18.27
CA PRO A 321 -8.03 -2.32 -18.78
C PRO A 321 -8.44 -0.91 -18.37
N SER A 322 -9.49 -0.36 -18.97
CA SER A 322 -10.05 0.90 -18.52
C SER A 322 -10.59 0.80 -17.08
N ASP A 323 -10.60 1.91 -16.35
CA ASP A 323 -11.18 1.96 -14.99
C ASP A 323 -12.66 1.52 -14.99
N ALA A 324 -13.41 1.83 -16.06
CA ALA A 324 -14.78 1.39 -16.25
C ALA A 324 -14.89 -0.13 -16.38
N ASP A 325 -13.98 -0.77 -17.13
CA ASP A 325 -13.94 -2.23 -17.25
C ASP A 325 -13.53 -2.90 -15.93
N ILE A 326 -12.56 -2.33 -15.20
CA ILE A 326 -12.16 -2.82 -13.89
C ILE A 326 -13.34 -2.75 -12.91
N ALA A 327 -14.09 -1.64 -12.93
CA ALA A 327 -15.27 -1.47 -12.11
C ALA A 327 -16.38 -2.47 -12.44
N ALA A 328 -16.62 -2.71 -13.71
CA ALA A 328 -17.70 -3.58 -14.19
C ALA A 328 -17.37 -5.08 -14.07
N LYS A 329 -16.12 -5.47 -14.37
CA LYS A 329 -15.74 -6.88 -14.57
C LYS A 329 -14.67 -7.40 -13.60
N GLY A 330 -14.03 -6.52 -12.83
CA GLY A 330 -12.89 -6.90 -11.99
C GLY A 330 -13.17 -8.05 -11.02
N SER A 331 -14.33 -8.08 -10.40
CA SER A 331 -14.73 -9.19 -9.51
C SER A 331 -14.90 -10.51 -10.27
N ASP A 332 -15.46 -10.45 -11.48
CA ASP A 332 -15.66 -11.65 -12.32
C ASP A 332 -14.32 -12.17 -12.85
N TRP A 333 -13.40 -11.27 -13.21
CA TRP A 333 -12.04 -11.66 -13.59
C TRP A 333 -11.29 -12.37 -12.45
N VAL A 334 -11.38 -11.88 -11.23
CA VAL A 334 -10.79 -12.55 -10.06
C VAL A 334 -11.45 -13.91 -9.81
N ALA A 335 -12.78 -14.02 -9.94
CA ALA A 335 -13.49 -15.28 -9.82
C ALA A 335 -13.11 -16.28 -10.94
N ARG A 336 -13.01 -15.82 -12.19
CA ARG A 336 -12.56 -16.61 -13.34
C ARG A 336 -11.12 -17.10 -13.15
N TRP A 337 -10.22 -16.19 -12.71
CA TRP A 337 -8.84 -16.55 -12.41
C TRP A 337 -8.76 -17.65 -11.33
N THR A 338 -9.54 -17.52 -10.27
CA THR A 338 -9.61 -18.52 -9.20
C THR A 338 -10.01 -19.90 -9.73
N LYS A 339 -10.97 -19.97 -10.66
CA LYS A 339 -11.37 -21.23 -11.29
C LYS A 339 -10.26 -21.79 -12.19
N VAL A 340 -9.61 -20.94 -12.98
CA VAL A 340 -8.58 -21.34 -13.95
C VAL A 340 -7.29 -21.75 -13.25
N VAL A 341 -6.87 -21.05 -12.20
CA VAL A 341 -5.54 -21.22 -11.62
C VAL A 341 -5.54 -22.06 -10.33
N LEU A 342 -6.58 -21.97 -9.48
CA LEU A 342 -6.58 -22.62 -8.17
C LEU A 342 -7.43 -23.90 -8.11
N LYS A 343 -8.34 -24.11 -9.06
CA LYS A 343 -9.23 -25.30 -9.11
C LYS A 343 -8.93 -26.16 -10.32
#